data_e3dfbc37161f993c3bfaa8831fe15da3
#
_entry.id   e3dfbc37161f993c3bfaa8831fe15da3
#
_cell.length_a   1.000
_cell.length_b   1.000
_cell.length_c   1.000
_cell.angle_alpha   90.00
_cell.angle_beta   90.00
_cell.angle_gamma   90.00
#
_symmetry.space_group_name_H-M   'P 1'
#
loop_
_entity.id
_entity.type
_entity.pdbx_description
1 polymer ?
#
loop_
_entity_poly.entity_id
_entity_poly.type
_entity_poly.pdbx_seq_one_letter_code
_entity_poly.pdbx_strand_id
1 'polypeptide(L)'
;MNWTQAVGAVVVVMGSVILQGCVAPEPRQELFAPTDAQMKIRSAQTRTFEVKEQTVAMRGVIAALQDLGFIIERANEPLGLVTAARFAEPNYYDVLGVTVTVRSQQDGKTMIRANAIYNNKPIEDPKVYQN
;
A
#
# COMPACT_ATOMS: atom_id res chain seq x y z
N MET A 1 -45.24 32.00 -48.39
CA MET A 1 -44.58 31.14 -47.41
C MET A 1 -45.49 31.05 -46.20
N ASN A 2 -46.12 29.92 -46.02
CA ASN A 2 -47.23 29.79 -45.06
C ASN A 2 -46.64 29.65 -43.63
N TRP A 3 -47.16 30.45 -42.75
CA TRP A 3 -46.73 30.53 -41.33
C TRP A 3 -46.74 29.17 -40.65
N THR A 4 -47.58 28.27 -41.03
CA THR A 4 -47.63 26.87 -40.49
C THR A 4 -46.40 26.04 -40.83
N GLN A 5 -45.64 26.31 -41.86
CA GLN A 5 -44.40 25.62 -42.20
C GLN A 5 -43.21 26.13 -41.40
N ALA A 6 -43.21 27.41 -41.03
CA ALA A 6 -42.17 28.01 -40.24
C ALA A 6 -42.20 27.52 -38.77
N VAL A 7 -43.40 27.30 -38.21
CA VAL A 7 -43.54 26.82 -36.83
C VAL A 7 -43.12 25.36 -36.68
N GLY A 8 -43.36 24.51 -37.70
CA GLY A 8 -42.93 23.10 -37.71
C GLY A 8 -41.43 22.94 -37.74
N ALA A 9 -40.69 23.79 -38.46
CA ALA A 9 -39.24 23.73 -38.56
C ALA A 9 -38.53 24.15 -37.25
N VAL A 10 -39.11 25.11 -36.51
CA VAL A 10 -38.54 25.58 -35.24
C VAL A 10 -38.72 24.54 -34.14
N VAL A 11 -39.83 23.79 -34.10
CA VAL A 11 -40.09 22.76 -33.12
C VAL A 11 -39.15 21.56 -33.30
N VAL A 12 -38.83 21.19 -34.56
CA VAL A 12 -37.90 20.07 -34.84
C VAL A 12 -36.46 20.41 -34.48
N VAL A 13 -36.03 21.67 -34.63
CA VAL A 13 -34.66 22.09 -34.26
C VAL A 13 -34.48 22.18 -32.76
N MET A 14 -35.54 22.54 -32.00
CA MET A 14 -35.44 22.55 -30.52
C MET A 14 -35.46 21.15 -29.88
N GLY A 15 -35.96 20.12 -30.55
CA GLY A 15 -36.01 18.75 -30.05
C GLY A 15 -34.67 18.01 -30.15
N SER A 16 -33.69 18.49 -30.92
CA SER A 16 -32.42 17.79 -31.16
C SER A 16 -31.28 18.10 -30.16
N VAL A 17 -31.51 18.98 -29.21
CA VAL A 17 -30.44 19.45 -28.28
C VAL A 17 -30.42 18.70 -26.93
N ILE A 18 -31.39 17.80 -26.66
CA ILE A 18 -31.52 17.18 -25.32
C ILE A 18 -30.86 15.78 -25.20
N LEU A 19 -30.09 15.31 -26.19
CA LEU A 19 -29.47 13.97 -26.19
C LEU A 19 -27.95 13.93 -25.96
N GLN A 20 -27.38 14.97 -25.36
CA GLN A 20 -25.96 14.96 -24.97
C GLN A 20 -25.80 14.98 -23.47
N GLY A 21 -26.06 13.87 -22.81
CA GLY A 21 -25.95 13.82 -21.37
C GLY A 21 -25.77 12.45 -20.73
N CYS A 22 -25.18 11.50 -21.44
CA CYS A 22 -24.61 10.31 -20.78
C CYS A 22 -23.11 10.35 -20.95
N VAL A 23 -22.43 11.15 -20.12
CA VAL A 23 -21.02 10.88 -19.77
C VAL A 23 -21.05 9.54 -19.06
N ALA A 24 -20.53 8.49 -19.70
CA ALA A 24 -20.28 7.22 -19.02
C ALA A 24 -19.45 7.55 -17.77
N PRO A 25 -19.83 7.07 -16.58
CA PRO A 25 -19.00 7.26 -15.41
C PRO A 25 -17.62 6.69 -15.75
N GLU A 26 -16.58 7.51 -15.66
CA GLU A 26 -15.20 7.02 -15.71
C GLU A 26 -15.12 5.81 -14.76
N PRO A 27 -14.52 4.69 -15.19
CA PRO A 27 -14.34 3.55 -14.32
C PRO A 27 -13.64 4.09 -13.07
N ARG A 28 -14.32 4.05 -11.92
CA ARG A 28 -13.71 4.40 -10.65
C ARG A 28 -12.47 3.53 -10.55
N GLN A 29 -11.29 4.12 -10.73
CA GLN A 29 -10.06 3.46 -10.36
C GLN A 29 -10.32 2.93 -8.97
N GLU A 30 -10.22 1.62 -8.81
CA GLU A 30 -10.43 1.03 -7.49
C GLU A 30 -9.40 1.68 -6.57
N LEU A 31 -9.87 2.57 -5.70
CA LEU A 31 -9.04 3.37 -4.79
C LEU A 31 -8.09 2.51 -3.95
N PHE A 32 -8.36 1.21 -3.89
CA PHE A 32 -7.61 0.21 -3.14
C PHE A 32 -6.84 -0.79 -4.03
N ALA A 33 -6.97 -0.70 -5.37
CA ALA A 33 -6.18 -1.55 -6.25
C ALA A 33 -4.71 -1.13 -6.19
N PRO A 34 -3.79 -2.04 -5.81
CA PRO A 34 -2.38 -1.70 -5.77
C PRO A 34 -1.86 -1.46 -7.19
N THR A 35 -1.10 -0.39 -7.38
CA THR A 35 -0.38 -0.15 -8.62
C THR A 35 0.75 -1.17 -8.80
N ASP A 36 1.23 -1.36 -10.05
CA ASP A 36 2.36 -2.24 -10.33
C ASP A 36 3.61 -1.87 -9.51
N ALA A 37 3.86 -0.57 -9.31
CA ALA A 37 4.94 -0.07 -8.47
C ALA A 37 4.75 -0.52 -7.00
N GLN A 38 3.55 -0.40 -6.45
CA GLN A 38 3.24 -0.85 -5.08
C GLN A 38 3.36 -2.38 -4.94
N MET A 39 2.98 -3.14 -5.95
CA MET A 39 3.15 -4.61 -5.94
C MET A 39 4.62 -4.99 -5.95
N LYS A 40 5.45 -4.31 -6.73
CA LYS A 40 6.91 -4.52 -6.77
C LYS A 40 7.56 -4.23 -5.41
N ILE A 41 7.19 -3.14 -4.76
CA ILE A 41 7.68 -2.79 -3.41
C ILE A 41 7.24 -3.87 -2.41
N ARG A 42 5.97 -4.25 -2.39
CA ARG A 42 5.46 -5.31 -1.51
C ARG A 42 6.19 -6.64 -1.68
N SER A 43 6.51 -7.00 -2.91
CA SER A 43 7.32 -8.19 -3.20
C SER A 43 8.72 -8.08 -2.60
N ALA A 44 9.38 -6.95 -2.75
CA ALA A 44 10.72 -6.72 -2.17
C ALA A 44 10.70 -6.73 -0.64
N GLN A 45 9.63 -6.22 -0.02
CA GLN A 45 9.44 -6.15 1.43
C GLN A 45 9.10 -7.50 2.07
N THR A 46 8.75 -8.52 1.30
CA THR A 46 8.20 -9.78 1.82
C THR A 46 9.19 -10.92 1.61
N ARG A 47 9.37 -11.75 2.66
CA ARG A 47 10.13 -12.99 2.64
C ARG A 47 9.33 -14.10 3.31
N THR A 48 9.52 -15.31 2.85
CA THR A 48 8.92 -16.52 3.45
C THR A 48 10.02 -17.40 4.02
N PHE A 49 9.80 -17.87 5.24
CA PHE A 49 10.73 -18.70 5.98
C PHE A 49 10.09 -20.02 6.36
N GLU A 50 10.89 -21.08 6.46
CA GLU A 50 10.43 -22.42 6.87
C GLU A 50 10.37 -22.53 8.40
N VAL A 51 9.54 -21.68 9.01
CA VAL A 51 9.28 -21.64 10.44
C VAL A 51 7.78 -21.75 10.63
N LYS A 52 7.34 -22.78 11.38
CA LYS A 52 5.90 -23.05 11.57
C LYS A 52 5.27 -22.12 12.60
N GLU A 53 5.99 -21.83 13.66
CA GLU A 53 5.48 -21.10 14.80
C GLU A 53 5.72 -19.61 14.68
N GLN A 54 4.63 -18.84 14.69
CA GLN A 54 4.68 -17.37 14.63
C GLN A 54 5.51 -16.77 15.76
N THR A 55 5.41 -17.31 16.97
CA THR A 55 6.16 -16.86 18.14
C THR A 55 7.67 -17.00 17.93
N VAL A 56 8.10 -18.13 17.36
CA VAL A 56 9.53 -18.36 17.07
C VAL A 56 10.02 -17.37 16.02
N ALA A 57 9.24 -17.17 14.96
CA ALA A 57 9.56 -16.19 13.92
C ALA A 57 9.62 -14.75 14.49
N MET A 58 8.67 -14.37 15.37
CA MET A 58 8.67 -13.05 16.00
C MET A 58 9.89 -12.82 16.89
N ARG A 59 10.29 -13.82 17.67
CA ARG A 59 11.52 -13.72 18.48
C ARG A 59 12.76 -13.52 17.60
N GLY A 60 12.84 -14.22 16.47
CA GLY A 60 13.90 -14.03 15.48
C GLY A 60 13.90 -12.62 14.88
N VAL A 61 12.73 -12.07 14.55
CA VAL A 61 12.59 -10.69 14.06
C VAL A 61 13.05 -9.69 15.11
N ILE A 62 12.63 -9.85 16.37
CA ILE A 62 13.03 -8.95 17.47
C ILE A 62 14.53 -8.98 17.66
N ALA A 63 15.14 -10.18 17.72
CA ALA A 63 16.59 -10.32 17.86
C ALA A 63 17.34 -9.64 16.70
N ALA A 64 16.93 -9.90 15.45
CA ALA A 64 17.54 -9.27 14.28
C ALA A 64 17.44 -7.74 14.30
N LEU A 65 16.30 -7.19 14.72
CA LEU A 65 16.11 -5.74 14.82
C LEU A 65 17.04 -5.14 15.90
N GLN A 66 17.16 -5.82 17.05
CA GLN A 66 18.07 -5.40 18.14
C GLN A 66 19.54 -5.45 17.70
N ASP A 67 19.95 -6.50 16.98
CA ASP A 67 21.30 -6.62 16.42
C ASP A 67 21.61 -5.51 15.41
N LEU A 68 20.59 -5.00 14.71
CA LEU A 68 20.68 -3.85 13.80
C LEU A 68 20.60 -2.49 14.52
N GLY A 69 20.56 -2.48 15.85
CA GLY A 69 20.53 -1.27 16.66
C GLY A 69 19.16 -0.61 16.77
N PHE A 70 18.08 -1.32 16.44
CA PHE A 70 16.73 -0.80 16.66
C PHE A 70 16.27 -1.00 18.10
N ILE A 71 15.52 -0.03 18.59
CA ILE A 71 14.80 -0.10 19.86
C ILE A 71 13.40 -0.59 19.55
N ILE A 72 12.99 -1.69 20.17
CA ILE A 72 11.64 -2.23 20.02
C ILE A 72 10.66 -1.33 20.75
N GLU A 73 9.73 -0.72 20.03
CA GLU A 73 8.69 0.14 20.59
C GLU A 73 7.47 -0.66 21.00
N ARG A 74 7.12 -1.66 20.20
CA ARG A 74 5.96 -2.53 20.43
C ARG A 74 6.15 -3.90 19.79
N ALA A 75 5.75 -4.94 20.53
CA ALA A 75 5.60 -6.28 20.00
C ALA A 75 4.21 -6.80 20.39
N ASN A 76 3.41 -7.21 19.41
CA ASN A 76 2.07 -7.75 19.62
C ASN A 76 2.00 -9.13 18.97
N GLU A 77 2.12 -10.18 19.77
CA GLU A 77 2.16 -11.55 19.30
C GLU A 77 0.84 -12.00 18.65
N PRO A 78 -0.35 -11.75 19.22
CA PRO A 78 -1.62 -12.11 18.59
C PRO A 78 -1.81 -11.50 17.21
N LEU A 79 -1.31 -10.29 16.96
CA LEU A 79 -1.40 -9.62 15.66
C LEU A 79 -0.21 -9.97 14.75
N GLY A 80 0.84 -10.60 15.29
CA GLY A 80 2.08 -10.82 14.57
C GLY A 80 2.75 -9.50 14.15
N LEU A 81 2.75 -8.49 15.02
CA LEU A 81 3.21 -7.14 14.70
C LEU A 81 4.37 -6.73 15.61
N VAL A 82 5.45 -6.25 15.00
CA VAL A 82 6.59 -5.64 15.69
C VAL A 82 6.84 -4.27 15.10
N THR A 83 6.95 -3.24 15.95
CA THR A 83 7.41 -1.89 15.57
C THR A 83 8.68 -1.56 16.31
N ALA A 84 9.62 -0.95 15.61
CA ALA A 84 10.91 -0.56 16.16
C ALA A 84 11.43 0.70 15.46
N ALA A 85 12.26 1.45 16.14
CA ALA A 85 12.88 2.64 15.60
C ALA A 85 14.34 2.75 16.02
N ARG A 86 15.13 3.46 15.23
CA ARG A 86 16.49 3.89 15.59
C ARG A 86 16.78 5.26 15.02
N PHE A 87 17.73 5.96 15.60
CA PHE A 87 18.27 7.17 15.00
C PHE A 87 19.16 6.81 13.81
N ALA A 88 19.07 7.60 12.73
CA ALA A 88 19.90 7.42 11.56
C ALA A 88 21.21 8.19 11.73
N GLU A 89 22.33 7.47 11.68
CA GLU A 89 23.65 8.09 11.69
C GLU A 89 23.97 8.73 10.32
N PRO A 90 24.74 9.83 10.29
CA PRO A 90 25.35 10.57 11.39
C PRO A 90 24.43 11.62 12.05
N ASN A 91 23.20 11.74 11.59
CA ASN A 91 22.28 12.78 12.04
C ASN A 91 21.24 12.22 13.00
N TYR A 92 21.48 12.43 14.31
CA TYR A 92 20.62 11.93 15.39
C TYR A 92 19.20 12.58 15.44
N TYR A 93 18.91 13.53 14.57
CA TYR A 93 17.56 14.06 14.42
C TYR A 93 16.70 13.24 13.44
N ASP A 94 17.33 12.41 12.65
CA ASP A 94 16.65 11.57 11.68
C ASP A 94 16.26 10.23 12.31
N VAL A 95 15.03 9.81 12.08
CA VAL A 95 14.47 8.58 12.64
C VAL A 95 14.16 7.59 11.51
N LEU A 96 14.70 6.40 11.65
CA LEU A 96 14.35 5.24 10.82
C LEU A 96 13.41 4.34 11.64
N GLY A 97 12.15 4.30 11.24
CA GLY A 97 11.14 3.41 11.81
C GLY A 97 10.93 2.18 10.94
N VAL A 98 10.64 1.05 11.56
CA VAL A 98 10.29 -0.18 10.86
C VAL A 98 9.06 -0.82 11.50
N THR A 99 8.16 -1.31 10.65
CA THR A 99 7.02 -2.13 11.05
C THR A 99 7.16 -3.49 10.37
N VAL A 100 7.21 -4.54 11.17
CA VAL A 100 7.31 -5.92 10.68
C VAL A 100 6.01 -6.67 11.00
N THR A 101 5.44 -7.31 10.00
CA THR A 101 4.32 -8.25 10.17
C THR A 101 4.79 -9.67 9.95
N VAL A 102 4.40 -10.56 10.85
CA VAL A 102 4.74 -11.98 10.87
C VAL A 102 3.45 -12.78 10.81
N ARG A 103 3.29 -13.61 9.78
CA ARG A 103 2.06 -14.40 9.57
C ARG A 103 2.41 -15.83 9.22
N SER A 104 1.92 -16.77 10.02
CA SER A 104 1.98 -18.19 9.66
C SER A 104 1.07 -18.49 8.48
N GLN A 105 1.53 -19.35 7.58
CA GLN A 105 0.81 -19.83 6.41
C GLN A 105 0.38 -21.29 6.62
N GLN A 106 -0.61 -21.74 5.87
CA GLN A 106 -1.16 -23.10 6.00
C GLN A 106 -0.17 -24.19 5.57
N ASP A 107 0.82 -23.85 4.76
CA ASP A 107 1.88 -24.75 4.29
C ASP A 107 3.01 -24.98 5.32
N GLY A 108 2.85 -24.47 6.54
CA GLY A 108 3.84 -24.59 7.63
C GLY A 108 5.02 -23.63 7.49
N LYS A 109 4.86 -22.60 6.67
CA LYS A 109 5.83 -21.50 6.52
C LYS A 109 5.33 -20.24 7.21
N THR A 110 6.22 -19.30 7.42
CA THR A 110 5.88 -17.99 7.96
C THR A 110 6.32 -16.90 6.99
N MET A 111 5.37 -16.06 6.62
CA MET A 111 5.60 -14.87 5.82
C MET A 111 5.95 -13.69 6.74
N ILE A 112 7.08 -13.05 6.45
CA ILE A 112 7.53 -11.85 7.14
C ILE A 112 7.57 -10.71 6.14
N ARG A 113 6.93 -9.60 6.49
CA ARG A 113 6.96 -8.35 5.70
C ARG A 113 7.47 -7.22 6.56
N ALA A 114 8.52 -6.56 6.08
CA ALA A 114 9.06 -5.35 6.70
C ALA A 114 8.69 -4.11 5.88
N ASN A 115 8.19 -3.08 6.55
CA ASN A 115 7.94 -1.77 5.98
C ASN A 115 8.74 -0.72 6.74
N ALA A 116 9.55 0.06 6.04
CA ALA A 116 10.40 1.07 6.64
C ALA A 116 9.95 2.49 6.28
N ILE A 117 10.12 3.39 7.23
CA ILE A 117 9.86 4.82 7.08
C ILE A 117 11.11 5.61 7.52
N TYR A 118 11.41 6.67 6.82
CA TYR A 118 12.47 7.61 7.19
C TYR A 118 11.84 8.99 7.39
N ASN A 119 11.94 9.55 8.58
CA ASN A 119 11.29 10.83 8.94
C ASN A 119 9.82 10.90 8.51
N ASN A 120 9.05 9.88 8.85
CA ASN A 120 7.62 9.71 8.51
C ASN A 120 7.32 9.58 7.00
N LYS A 121 8.33 9.42 6.14
CA LYS A 121 8.14 9.14 4.72
C LYS A 121 8.41 7.66 4.42
N PRO A 122 7.52 6.98 3.71
CA PRO A 122 7.75 5.59 3.32
C PRO A 122 9.01 5.45 2.47
N ILE A 123 9.77 4.40 2.70
CA ILE A 123 10.89 4.02 1.82
C ILE A 123 10.32 3.17 0.69
N GLU A 124 10.29 3.72 -0.51
CA GLU A 124 9.69 3.11 -1.70
C GLU A 124 10.72 2.52 -2.67
N ASP A 125 12.02 2.61 -2.38
CA ASP A 125 13.06 1.97 -3.20
C ASP A 125 13.13 0.47 -2.86
N PRO A 126 12.79 -0.43 -3.81
CA PRO A 126 12.87 -1.87 -3.57
C PRO A 126 14.28 -2.38 -3.23
N LYS A 127 15.32 -1.67 -3.67
CA LYS A 127 16.72 -2.06 -3.42
C LYS A 127 17.09 -2.02 -1.92
N VAL A 128 16.48 -1.11 -1.17
CA VAL A 128 16.71 -1.00 0.29
C VAL A 128 16.31 -2.26 1.03
N TYR A 129 15.36 -3.03 0.50
CA TYR A 129 14.84 -4.25 1.11
C TYR A 129 15.53 -5.54 0.61
N GLN A 130 16.54 -5.43 -0.26
CA GLN A 130 17.19 -6.59 -0.89
C GLN A 130 18.62 -6.84 -0.39
N ASN A 131 19.15 -5.95 0.44
CA ASN A 131 20.51 -6.05 1.01
C ASN A 131 20.48 -6.82 2.33
#